data_37fddc99cc9b4b121fc502e0f0ca845e
#
_entry.id   37fddc99cc9b4b121fc502e0f0ca845e
#
_cell.length_a   1.000
_cell.length_b   1.000
_cell.length_c   1.000
_cell.angle_alpha   90.00
_cell.angle_beta   90.00
_cell.angle_gamma   90.00
#
_symmetry.space_group_name_H-M   'P 1'
#
loop_
_entity.id
_entity.type
_entity.pdbx_description
1 polymer ?
#
loop_
_entity_poly.entity_id
_entity_poly.type
_entity_poly.pdbx_seq_one_letter_code
_entity_poly.pdbx_strand_id
1 'polypeptide(L)'
;TFLLPLKGYSVGYPASFTIEEINKAGLSDDVYCLINKVLNNKEIDELKAILPNLEIKGFVIEDIGLISTLKALKKKIILFINHFNCNYKSINVWLDYVDSVFVSNELTKEELLEIDKNVKRSVVYHLIGYNQVMYSKRKLVSNYEDYYHLPHTNYLHITDKMGSVKFTLYEDDQATVGYSSKCALLDCTDLNNSYYFYVNTTFLSSDKVINMLNGKDTENTDNGFMNKKTVFKIGDIK
;
A
#
# COMPACT_ATOMS: atom_id res chain seq x y z
N THR A 1 -5.82 -13.58 6.31
CA THR A 1 -6.23 -13.02 4.99
C THR A 1 -5.00 -12.56 4.25
N PHE A 2 -4.91 -12.86 2.96
CA PHE A 2 -3.79 -12.55 2.08
C PHE A 2 -4.18 -11.46 1.09
N LEU A 3 -3.22 -10.57 0.78
CA LEU A 3 -3.33 -9.60 -0.30
C LEU A 3 -2.35 -10.00 -1.40
N LEU A 4 -2.86 -10.39 -2.58
CA LEU A 4 -2.06 -10.86 -3.70
C LEU A 4 -2.06 -9.82 -4.83
N PRO A 5 -0.88 -9.30 -5.25
CA PRO A 5 -0.77 -8.38 -6.37
C PRO A 5 -1.14 -9.06 -7.70
N LEU A 6 -2.06 -8.46 -8.48
CA LEU A 6 -2.46 -8.97 -9.79
C LEU A 6 -1.41 -8.62 -10.85
N LYS A 7 -0.89 -9.63 -11.53
CA LYS A 7 0.12 -9.45 -12.59
C LYS A 7 -0.39 -8.55 -13.70
N GLY A 8 0.42 -7.54 -14.04
CA GLY A 8 0.09 -6.53 -15.06
C GLY A 8 -0.78 -5.37 -14.57
N TYR A 9 -1.42 -5.49 -13.39
CA TYR A 9 -2.31 -4.47 -12.82
C TYR A 9 -1.92 -4.04 -11.40
N SER A 10 -0.84 -4.58 -10.88
CA SER A 10 -0.20 -4.13 -9.65
C SER A 10 1.21 -3.67 -9.90
N VAL A 11 1.67 -2.70 -9.11
CA VAL A 11 3.00 -2.09 -9.22
C VAL A 11 3.69 -2.02 -7.88
N GLY A 12 5.02 -2.09 -7.91
CA GLY A 12 5.84 -1.94 -6.71
C GLY A 12 6.04 -3.22 -5.89
N TYR A 13 5.59 -4.36 -6.38
CA TYR A 13 5.70 -5.64 -5.68
C TYR A 13 6.59 -6.60 -6.47
N PRO A 14 7.66 -7.16 -5.86
CA PRO A 14 8.54 -8.13 -6.53
C PRO A 14 7.84 -9.42 -6.96
N ALA A 15 6.74 -9.77 -6.29
CA ALA A 15 5.89 -10.90 -6.66
C ALA A 15 4.51 -10.40 -7.10
N SER A 16 4.03 -10.91 -8.23
CA SER A 16 2.67 -10.70 -8.73
C SER A 16 2.16 -12.01 -9.35
N PHE A 17 0.85 -12.21 -9.35
CA PHE A 17 0.23 -13.49 -9.66
C PHE A 17 -0.79 -13.34 -10.79
N THR A 18 -0.84 -14.34 -11.67
CA THR A 18 -1.91 -14.47 -12.66
C THR A 18 -3.23 -14.91 -12.02
N ILE A 19 -4.33 -14.77 -12.75
CA ILE A 19 -5.64 -15.26 -12.32
C ILE A 19 -5.62 -16.75 -12.01
N GLU A 20 -4.96 -17.53 -12.88
CA GLU A 20 -4.84 -18.97 -12.73
C GLU A 20 -4.07 -19.36 -11.46
N GLU A 21 -2.98 -18.66 -11.17
CA GLU A 21 -2.19 -18.89 -9.95
C GLU A 21 -2.99 -18.55 -8.69
N ILE A 22 -3.72 -17.41 -8.69
CA ILE A 22 -4.57 -16.99 -7.57
C ILE A 22 -5.68 -18.02 -7.33
N ASN A 23 -6.40 -18.43 -8.37
CA ASN A 23 -7.49 -19.42 -8.26
C ASN A 23 -6.96 -20.80 -7.81
N LYS A 24 -5.81 -21.22 -8.35
CA LYS A 24 -5.18 -22.50 -8.01
C LYS A 24 -4.72 -22.58 -6.55
N ALA A 25 -4.47 -21.43 -5.91
CA ALA A 25 -4.08 -21.40 -4.50
C ALA A 25 -5.16 -21.93 -3.55
N GLY A 26 -6.44 -21.98 -4.00
CA GLY A 26 -7.55 -22.58 -3.23
C GLY A 26 -7.93 -21.82 -1.94
N LEU A 27 -7.59 -20.54 -1.85
CA LEU A 27 -7.77 -19.71 -0.66
C LEU A 27 -8.87 -18.66 -0.85
N SER A 28 -9.92 -18.96 -1.61
CA SER A 28 -10.92 -18.01 -2.10
C SER A 28 -11.50 -17.08 -1.03
N ASP A 29 -11.79 -17.60 0.16
CA ASP A 29 -12.42 -16.85 1.26
C ASP A 29 -11.44 -15.99 2.06
N ASP A 30 -10.15 -16.16 1.82
CA ASP A 30 -9.08 -15.48 2.55
C ASP A 30 -8.20 -14.58 1.69
N VAL A 31 -8.51 -14.46 0.39
CA VAL A 31 -7.71 -13.67 -0.54
C VAL A 31 -8.42 -12.39 -0.98
N TYR A 32 -7.69 -11.30 -0.94
CA TYR A 32 -7.95 -10.08 -1.68
C TYR A 32 -6.92 -9.93 -2.81
N CYS A 33 -7.36 -9.45 -3.96
CA CYS A 33 -6.49 -9.15 -5.08
C CYS A 33 -6.20 -7.64 -5.12
N LEU A 34 -4.91 -7.28 -5.24
CA LEU A 34 -4.49 -5.88 -5.32
C LEU A 34 -4.45 -5.42 -6.78
N ILE A 35 -5.03 -4.24 -7.03
CA ILE A 35 -4.99 -3.51 -8.30
C ILE A 35 -4.66 -2.05 -7.96
N ASN A 36 -3.37 -1.71 -7.96
CA ASN A 36 -2.88 -0.38 -7.58
C ASN A 36 -2.11 0.32 -8.71
N LYS A 37 -2.21 -0.17 -9.93
CA LYS A 37 -1.68 0.50 -11.11
C LYS A 37 -2.58 1.68 -11.49
N VAL A 38 -1.98 2.81 -11.92
CA VAL A 38 -2.72 3.91 -12.55
C VAL A 38 -3.19 3.45 -13.94
N LEU A 39 -4.48 3.19 -14.06
CA LEU A 39 -5.12 2.59 -15.23
C LEU A 39 -5.49 3.66 -16.28
N ASN A 40 -5.53 3.25 -17.54
CA ASN A 40 -6.21 3.96 -18.61
C ASN A 40 -7.55 3.28 -18.94
N ASN A 41 -8.38 3.90 -19.79
CA ASN A 41 -9.71 3.40 -20.11
C ASN A 41 -9.68 1.98 -20.70
N LYS A 42 -8.68 1.68 -21.56
CA LYS A 42 -8.52 0.36 -22.17
C LYS A 42 -8.23 -0.71 -21.11
N GLU A 43 -7.32 -0.42 -20.20
CA GLU A 43 -6.97 -1.31 -19.08
C GLU A 43 -8.15 -1.55 -18.14
N ILE A 44 -8.99 -0.54 -17.90
CA ILE A 44 -10.24 -0.71 -17.14
C ILE A 44 -11.21 -1.66 -17.86
N ASP A 45 -11.36 -1.54 -19.18
CA ASP A 45 -12.24 -2.42 -19.96
C ASP A 45 -11.70 -3.85 -20.02
N GLU A 46 -10.39 -4.02 -20.16
CA GLU A 46 -9.73 -5.32 -20.06
C GLU A 46 -9.96 -5.96 -18.67
N LEU A 47 -9.81 -5.20 -17.58
CA LEU A 47 -10.07 -5.66 -16.23
C LEU A 47 -11.52 -6.11 -16.06
N LYS A 48 -12.50 -5.35 -16.53
CA LYS A 48 -13.93 -5.74 -16.47
C LYS A 48 -14.21 -7.11 -17.08
N ALA A 49 -13.45 -7.49 -18.11
CA ALA A 49 -13.60 -8.79 -18.76
C ALA A 49 -12.99 -9.95 -17.96
N ILE A 50 -11.91 -9.69 -17.22
CA ILE A 50 -11.15 -10.75 -16.50
C ILE A 50 -11.52 -10.89 -15.03
N LEU A 51 -11.94 -9.80 -14.36
CA LEU A 51 -12.27 -9.81 -12.93
C LEU A 51 -13.34 -10.84 -12.52
N PRO A 52 -14.37 -11.14 -13.36
CA PRO A 52 -15.35 -12.19 -13.04
C PRO A 52 -14.75 -13.57 -12.86
N ASN A 53 -13.57 -13.84 -13.44
CA ASN A 53 -12.91 -15.15 -13.38
C ASN A 53 -12.08 -15.34 -12.09
N LEU A 54 -12.00 -14.34 -11.21
CA LEU A 54 -11.28 -14.43 -9.93
C LEU A 54 -12.17 -14.98 -8.83
N GLU A 55 -11.80 -16.15 -8.30
CA GLU A 55 -12.47 -16.84 -7.21
C GLU A 55 -11.89 -16.39 -5.85
N ILE A 56 -12.16 -15.14 -5.45
CA ILE A 56 -11.59 -14.50 -4.27
C ILE A 56 -12.65 -13.74 -3.47
N LYS A 57 -12.32 -13.37 -2.25
CA LYS A 57 -13.17 -12.59 -1.33
C LYS A 57 -13.47 -11.19 -1.85
N GLY A 58 -12.44 -10.50 -2.36
CA GLY A 58 -12.59 -9.12 -2.78
C GLY A 58 -11.33 -8.53 -3.39
N PHE A 59 -11.34 -7.22 -3.52
CA PHE A 59 -10.29 -6.45 -4.16
C PHE A 59 -9.83 -5.29 -3.30
N VAL A 60 -8.54 -5.00 -3.35
CA VAL A 60 -7.94 -3.76 -2.91
C VAL A 60 -7.60 -2.95 -4.16
N ILE A 61 -8.21 -1.78 -4.31
CA ILE A 61 -8.11 -0.97 -5.53
C ILE A 61 -7.70 0.47 -5.22
N GLU A 62 -6.96 1.09 -6.14
CA GLU A 62 -6.73 2.55 -6.14
C GLU A 62 -7.68 3.27 -7.11
N ASP A 63 -8.00 2.68 -8.24
CA ASP A 63 -8.86 3.30 -9.25
C ASP A 63 -10.34 3.14 -8.91
N ILE A 64 -10.98 4.27 -8.60
CA ILE A 64 -12.41 4.32 -8.25
C ILE A 64 -13.34 3.93 -9.40
N GLY A 65 -12.85 3.98 -10.65
CA GLY A 65 -13.61 3.55 -11.84
C GLY A 65 -14.00 2.08 -11.82
N LEU A 66 -13.34 1.26 -10.98
CA LEU A 66 -13.66 -0.17 -10.82
C LEU A 66 -14.81 -0.44 -9.83
N ILE A 67 -15.20 0.52 -8.99
CA ILE A 67 -16.18 0.31 -7.90
C ILE A 67 -17.50 -0.25 -8.42
N SER A 68 -18.06 0.33 -9.49
CA SER A 68 -19.35 -0.12 -10.04
C SER A 68 -19.30 -1.57 -10.54
N THR A 69 -18.22 -1.94 -11.23
CA THR A 69 -17.99 -3.30 -11.74
C THR A 69 -17.88 -4.30 -10.58
N LEU A 70 -17.08 -3.99 -9.58
CA LEU A 70 -16.87 -4.88 -8.44
C LEU A 70 -18.14 -5.05 -7.58
N LYS A 71 -18.95 -4.00 -7.45
CA LYS A 71 -20.28 -4.10 -6.81
C LYS A 71 -21.21 -5.03 -7.58
N ALA A 72 -21.23 -4.94 -8.91
CA ALA A 72 -22.02 -5.84 -9.76
C ALA A 72 -21.60 -7.31 -9.59
N LEU A 73 -20.31 -7.57 -9.37
CA LEU A 73 -19.75 -8.89 -9.08
C LEU A 73 -19.99 -9.33 -7.61
N LYS A 74 -20.60 -8.50 -6.78
CA LYS A 74 -20.83 -8.75 -5.33
C LYS A 74 -19.53 -9.06 -4.54
N LYS A 75 -18.42 -8.51 -4.98
CA LYS A 75 -17.11 -8.67 -4.32
C LYS A 75 -16.88 -7.57 -3.30
N LYS A 76 -16.15 -7.90 -2.23
CA LYS A 76 -15.70 -6.92 -1.25
C LYS A 76 -14.71 -5.95 -1.86
N ILE A 77 -14.79 -4.68 -1.48
CA ILE A 77 -13.97 -3.60 -2.03
C ILE A 77 -13.28 -2.87 -0.89
N ILE A 78 -11.96 -2.82 -0.94
CA ILE A 78 -11.13 -1.99 -0.05
C ILE A 78 -10.45 -0.93 -0.90
N LEU A 79 -10.67 0.33 -0.56
CA LEU A 79 -10.07 1.45 -1.29
C LEU A 79 -8.68 1.78 -0.70
N PHE A 80 -7.67 1.75 -1.56
CA PHE A 80 -6.28 2.02 -1.22
C PHE A 80 -5.83 3.33 -1.87
N ILE A 81 -6.18 4.47 -1.27
CA ILE A 81 -5.72 5.81 -1.70
C ILE A 81 -4.77 6.33 -0.64
N ASN A 82 -3.47 6.13 -0.88
CA ASN A 82 -2.43 6.12 0.13
C ASN A 82 -2.26 7.45 0.91
N HIS A 83 -2.52 8.62 0.30
CA HIS A 83 -2.26 9.93 0.94
C HIS A 83 -3.51 10.75 1.26
N PHE A 84 -4.71 10.25 0.95
CA PHE A 84 -5.91 11.10 0.99
C PHE A 84 -6.90 10.78 2.11
N ASN A 85 -6.79 9.63 2.76
CA ASN A 85 -7.71 9.23 3.83
C ASN A 85 -7.18 9.69 5.20
N CYS A 86 -7.11 11.01 5.40
CA CYS A 86 -6.50 11.62 6.58
C CYS A 86 -7.50 12.08 7.65
N ASN A 87 -8.80 11.88 7.44
CA ASN A 87 -9.81 12.27 8.41
C ASN A 87 -11.08 11.41 8.27
N TYR A 88 -11.80 11.23 9.38
CA TYR A 88 -12.99 10.39 9.41
C TYR A 88 -14.12 10.89 8.50
N LYS A 89 -14.21 12.17 8.19
CA LYS A 89 -15.26 12.70 7.32
C LYS A 89 -15.12 12.19 5.90
N SER A 90 -13.91 12.30 5.31
CA SER A 90 -13.62 11.74 3.99
C SER A 90 -13.73 10.23 3.97
N ILE A 91 -13.20 9.56 5.00
CA ILE A 91 -13.29 8.11 5.15
C ILE A 91 -14.75 7.65 5.17
N ASN A 92 -15.62 8.31 5.93
CA ASN A 92 -17.02 7.96 6.02
C ASN A 92 -17.78 8.17 4.71
N VAL A 93 -17.39 9.12 3.86
CA VAL A 93 -17.93 9.26 2.50
C VAL A 93 -17.55 8.04 1.66
N TRP A 94 -16.29 7.62 1.66
CA TRP A 94 -15.87 6.44 0.92
C TRP A 94 -16.55 5.16 1.40
N LEU A 95 -16.77 5.02 2.70
CA LEU A 95 -17.45 3.87 3.29
C LEU A 95 -18.94 3.74 2.87
N ASP A 96 -19.52 4.74 2.22
CA ASP A 96 -20.83 4.62 1.56
C ASP A 96 -20.73 3.89 0.20
N TYR A 97 -19.53 3.82 -0.37
CA TYR A 97 -19.28 3.21 -1.68
C TYR A 97 -18.48 1.90 -1.62
N VAL A 98 -17.65 1.70 -0.60
CA VAL A 98 -16.77 0.55 -0.44
C VAL A 98 -16.90 -0.08 0.94
N ASP A 99 -16.39 -1.30 1.12
CA ASP A 99 -16.50 -2.02 2.41
C ASP A 99 -15.50 -1.52 3.44
N SER A 100 -14.32 -1.10 3.01
CA SER A 100 -13.27 -0.56 3.87
C SER A 100 -12.33 0.37 3.09
N VAL A 101 -11.53 1.15 3.79
CA VAL A 101 -10.51 2.02 3.21
C VAL A 101 -9.20 1.91 3.96
N PHE A 102 -8.08 2.10 3.27
CA PHE A 102 -6.80 2.31 3.91
C PHE A 102 -6.72 3.73 4.47
N VAL A 103 -6.30 3.84 5.72
CA VAL A 103 -6.01 5.12 6.38
C VAL A 103 -4.60 5.55 6.00
N SER A 104 -4.38 6.86 5.86
CA SER A 104 -3.06 7.41 5.54
C SER A 104 -2.00 7.05 6.59
N ASN A 105 -0.78 6.84 6.13
CA ASN A 105 0.38 6.61 7.00
C ASN A 105 0.99 7.91 7.57
N GLU A 106 0.47 9.07 7.16
CA GLU A 106 1.00 10.39 7.53
C GLU A 106 0.20 11.05 8.66
N LEU A 107 -0.32 10.24 9.57
CA LEU A 107 -1.14 10.72 10.69
C LEU A 107 -0.43 10.58 12.03
N THR A 108 -0.69 11.53 12.91
CA THR A 108 -0.31 11.45 14.31
C THR A 108 -1.20 10.45 15.06
N LYS A 109 -0.78 10.06 16.26
CA LYS A 109 -1.56 9.16 17.12
C LYS A 109 -2.93 9.75 17.46
N GLU A 110 -2.99 11.04 17.76
CA GLU A 110 -4.22 11.76 18.08
C GLU A 110 -5.21 11.74 16.91
N GLU A 111 -4.73 11.98 15.69
CA GLU A 111 -5.56 11.94 14.47
C GLU A 111 -6.09 10.54 14.20
N LEU A 112 -5.28 9.50 14.42
CA LEU A 112 -5.70 8.12 14.30
C LEU A 112 -6.77 7.74 15.33
N LEU A 113 -6.62 8.16 16.59
CA LEU A 113 -7.61 7.95 17.63
C LEU A 113 -8.93 8.70 17.35
N GLU A 114 -8.84 9.89 16.73
CA GLU A 114 -10.03 10.62 16.28
C GLU A 114 -10.75 9.85 15.15
N ILE A 115 -10.01 9.31 14.19
CA ILE A 115 -10.56 8.46 13.13
C ILE A 115 -11.22 7.22 13.74
N ASP A 116 -10.50 6.50 14.61
CA ASP A 116 -10.98 5.29 15.26
C ASP A 116 -12.34 5.49 15.94
N LYS A 117 -12.48 6.60 16.65
CA LYS A 117 -13.71 6.95 17.38
C LYS A 117 -14.90 7.27 16.47
N ASN A 118 -14.68 7.76 15.25
CA ASN A 118 -15.71 8.39 14.43
C ASN A 118 -16.00 7.69 13.10
N VAL A 119 -15.28 6.63 12.74
CA VAL A 119 -15.55 5.88 11.50
C VAL A 119 -16.75 4.96 11.66
N LYS A 120 -17.53 4.82 10.58
CA LYS A 120 -18.77 4.01 10.53
C LYS A 120 -18.50 2.51 10.52
N ARG A 121 -17.35 2.08 10.04
CA ARG A 121 -16.96 0.68 9.80
C ARG A 121 -15.47 0.50 9.96
N SER A 122 -15.04 -0.77 9.93
CA SER A 122 -13.62 -1.13 9.95
C SER A 122 -12.85 -0.51 8.79
N VAL A 123 -11.67 -0.01 9.12
CA VAL A 123 -10.69 0.56 8.18
C VAL A 123 -9.40 -0.26 8.23
N VAL A 124 -8.54 -0.10 7.23
CA VAL A 124 -7.24 -0.77 7.17
C VAL A 124 -6.14 0.19 7.56
N TYR A 125 -5.27 -0.24 8.45
CA TYR A 125 -4.12 0.51 8.88
C TYR A 125 -2.83 -0.22 8.59
N HIS A 126 -1.83 0.47 8.03
CA HIS A 126 -0.53 -0.10 7.72
C HIS A 126 0.29 -0.23 8.99
N LEU A 127 0.51 -1.46 9.46
CA LEU A 127 1.19 -1.77 10.70
C LEU A 127 2.69 -1.96 10.52
N ILE A 128 3.08 -2.78 9.54
CA ILE A 128 4.47 -3.15 9.26
C ILE A 128 4.74 -3.07 7.77
N GLY A 129 5.90 -2.54 7.39
CA GLY A 129 6.44 -2.58 6.04
C GLY A 129 6.99 -1.25 5.56
N TYR A 130 7.60 -1.27 4.38
CA TYR A 130 8.09 -0.04 3.77
C TYR A 130 6.94 0.76 3.18
N ASN A 131 6.88 2.06 3.51
CA ASN A 131 5.86 2.96 2.98
C ASN A 131 6.19 3.34 1.54
N GLN A 132 5.21 3.21 0.66
CA GLN A 132 5.29 3.75 -0.69
C GLN A 132 5.16 5.28 -0.60
N VAL A 133 6.17 6.00 -1.10
CA VAL A 133 6.26 7.47 -1.02
C VAL A 133 6.27 8.13 -2.40
N MET A 134 6.41 7.35 -3.47
CA MET A 134 6.42 7.85 -4.84
C MET A 134 5.88 6.78 -5.80
N TYR A 135 5.16 7.22 -6.82
CA TYR A 135 4.76 6.42 -7.97
C TYR A 135 5.06 7.17 -9.27
N SER A 136 5.61 6.48 -10.26
CA SER A 136 5.82 7.00 -11.61
C SER A 136 5.52 5.92 -12.66
N LYS A 137 4.71 6.24 -13.66
CA LYS A 137 4.54 5.39 -14.86
C LYS A 137 5.80 5.34 -15.75
N ARG A 138 6.82 6.15 -15.45
CA ARG A 138 8.06 6.19 -16.20
C ARG A 138 9.06 5.20 -15.64
N LYS A 139 9.88 4.65 -16.50
CA LYS A 139 11.01 3.78 -16.17
C LYS A 139 12.21 4.65 -15.68
N LEU A 140 12.17 5.07 -14.42
CA LEU A 140 13.15 6.01 -13.89
C LEU A 140 14.50 5.36 -13.63
N VAL A 141 14.51 4.11 -13.16
CA VAL A 141 15.74 3.35 -12.87
C VAL A 141 16.42 2.99 -14.18
N SER A 142 15.74 2.32 -15.11
CA SER A 142 16.30 1.94 -16.42
C SER A 142 16.78 3.16 -17.20
N ASN A 143 16.01 4.26 -17.24
CA ASN A 143 16.45 5.48 -17.94
C ASN A 143 17.70 6.10 -17.32
N TYR A 144 17.85 6.05 -16.01
CA TYR A 144 19.05 6.52 -15.32
C TYR A 144 20.25 5.64 -15.64
N GLU A 145 20.08 4.31 -15.60
CA GLU A 145 21.12 3.33 -15.89
C GLU A 145 21.59 3.42 -17.35
N ASP A 146 20.65 3.57 -18.30
CA ASP A 146 20.96 3.78 -19.72
C ASP A 146 21.78 5.06 -19.94
N TYR A 147 21.36 6.16 -19.32
CA TYR A 147 22.05 7.45 -19.48
C TYR A 147 23.49 7.42 -18.97
N TYR A 148 23.75 6.70 -17.87
CA TYR A 148 25.09 6.58 -17.27
C TYR A 148 25.83 5.31 -17.67
N HIS A 149 25.30 4.52 -18.62
CA HIS A 149 25.88 3.24 -19.08
C HIS A 149 26.15 2.25 -17.93
N LEU A 150 25.23 2.17 -16.97
CA LEU A 150 25.29 1.27 -15.82
C LEU A 150 24.61 -0.08 -16.12
N PRO A 151 24.98 -1.15 -15.42
CA PRO A 151 24.24 -2.41 -15.49
C PRO A 151 22.77 -2.23 -15.06
N HIS A 152 21.85 -2.89 -15.77
CA HIS A 152 20.43 -2.84 -15.41
C HIS A 152 20.14 -3.57 -14.11
N THR A 153 19.39 -2.90 -13.26
CA THR A 153 18.87 -3.43 -12.00
C THR A 153 17.39 -3.07 -11.84
N ASN A 154 16.71 -3.69 -10.88
CA ASN A 154 15.35 -3.30 -10.55
C ASN A 154 15.31 -2.32 -9.36
N TYR A 155 16.47 -1.97 -8.82
CA TYR A 155 16.57 -1.18 -7.58
C TYR A 155 17.60 -0.07 -7.73
N LEU A 156 17.26 1.11 -7.20
CA LEU A 156 18.17 2.22 -7.05
C LEU A 156 18.00 2.86 -5.67
N HIS A 157 19.08 2.94 -4.91
CA HIS A 157 19.08 3.66 -3.63
C HIS A 157 19.45 5.13 -3.85
N ILE A 158 18.54 6.03 -3.47
CA ILE A 158 18.79 7.47 -3.47
C ILE A 158 19.38 7.83 -2.11
N THR A 159 20.59 8.35 -2.11
CA THR A 159 21.34 8.75 -0.91
C THR A 159 21.46 10.26 -0.80
N ASP A 160 21.65 10.76 0.41
CA ASP A 160 22.08 12.13 0.63
C ASP A 160 23.60 12.29 0.41
N LYS A 161 24.09 13.52 0.56
CA LYS A 161 25.52 13.83 0.40
C LYS A 161 26.44 13.10 1.40
N MET A 162 25.88 12.59 2.50
CA MET A 162 26.62 11.82 3.53
C MET A 162 26.51 10.31 3.31
N GLY A 163 25.83 9.86 2.23
CA GLY A 163 25.67 8.46 1.89
C GLY A 163 24.50 7.75 2.61
N SER A 164 23.69 8.47 3.39
CA SER A 164 22.52 7.86 4.03
C SER A 164 21.41 7.64 3.01
N VAL A 165 20.88 6.41 2.92
CA VAL A 165 19.74 6.09 2.04
C VAL A 165 18.51 6.86 2.50
N LYS A 166 17.90 7.60 1.58
CA LYS A 166 16.65 8.34 1.82
C LYS A 166 15.44 7.63 1.24
N PHE A 167 15.61 7.04 0.05
CA PHE A 167 14.56 6.30 -0.63
C PHE A 167 15.16 5.11 -1.37
N THR A 168 14.36 4.08 -1.57
CA THR A 168 14.67 2.98 -2.49
C THR A 168 13.66 3.03 -3.63
N LEU A 169 14.15 3.17 -4.85
CA LEU A 169 13.33 3.00 -6.04
C LEU A 169 13.32 1.52 -6.42
N TYR A 170 12.15 1.02 -6.71
CA TYR A 170 11.93 -0.29 -7.31
C TYR A 170 11.19 -0.11 -8.62
N GLU A 171 11.70 -0.71 -9.68
CA GLU A 171 11.11 -0.66 -11.01
C GLU A 171 10.70 -2.06 -11.45
N ASP A 172 9.46 -2.19 -11.86
CA ASP A 172 8.93 -3.38 -12.54
C ASP A 172 8.57 -3.05 -14.00
N ASP A 173 7.92 -3.98 -14.70
CA ASP A 173 7.54 -3.78 -16.10
C ASP A 173 6.50 -2.67 -16.28
N GLN A 174 5.83 -2.24 -15.24
CA GLN A 174 4.68 -1.33 -15.30
C GLN A 174 5.00 0.10 -14.83
N ALA A 175 5.89 0.24 -13.85
CA ALA A 175 6.13 1.50 -13.17
C ALA A 175 7.42 1.51 -12.36
N THR A 176 7.83 2.70 -11.90
CA THR A 176 8.81 2.88 -10.83
C THR A 176 8.09 3.34 -9.57
N VAL A 177 8.36 2.68 -8.45
CA VAL A 177 7.80 3.00 -7.13
C VAL A 177 8.93 3.33 -6.17
N GLY A 178 8.78 4.40 -5.41
CA GLY A 178 9.72 4.79 -4.35
C GLY A 178 9.20 4.37 -2.98
N TYR A 179 10.10 3.79 -2.19
CA TYR A 179 9.85 3.33 -0.82
C TYR A 179 10.67 4.11 0.19
N SER A 180 10.13 4.27 1.40
CA SER A 180 10.87 4.82 2.54
C SER A 180 12.13 4.00 2.82
N SER A 181 13.17 4.64 3.36
CA SER A 181 14.42 3.96 3.72
C SER A 181 14.29 3.09 4.96
N LYS A 182 13.32 3.37 5.81
CA LYS A 182 13.04 2.62 7.03
C LYS A 182 11.73 1.89 6.93
N CYS A 183 11.70 0.69 7.50
CA CYS A 183 10.49 -0.09 7.65
C CYS A 183 9.59 0.54 8.71
N ALA A 184 8.34 0.81 8.39
CA ALA A 184 7.36 1.23 9.38
C ALA A 184 7.07 0.08 10.35
N LEU A 185 7.03 0.41 11.65
CA LEU A 185 6.50 -0.44 12.71
C LEU A 185 5.71 0.48 13.65
N LEU A 186 4.39 0.40 13.58
CA LEU A 186 3.51 1.37 14.20
C LEU A 186 2.89 0.79 15.47
N ASP A 187 2.81 1.61 16.51
CA ASP A 187 2.13 1.24 17.75
C ASP A 187 0.62 1.53 17.63
N CYS A 188 -0.16 0.45 17.56
CA CYS A 188 -1.60 0.51 17.43
C CYS A 188 -2.34 -0.01 18.68
N THR A 189 -1.66 -0.10 19.82
CA THR A 189 -2.21 -0.70 21.07
C THR A 189 -3.44 0.04 21.63
N ASP A 190 -3.56 1.34 21.36
CA ASP A 190 -4.67 2.17 21.83
C ASP A 190 -5.85 2.25 20.84
N LEU A 191 -5.75 1.60 19.68
CA LEU A 191 -6.85 1.53 18.71
C LEU A 191 -7.82 0.43 19.12
N ASN A 192 -9.03 0.81 19.51
CA ASN A 192 -10.00 -0.07 20.16
C ASN A 192 -11.17 -0.49 19.25
N ASN A 193 -11.35 0.19 18.12
CA ASN A 193 -12.43 -0.12 17.18
C ASN A 193 -11.88 -0.90 15.97
N SER A 194 -12.64 -1.24 15.11
CA SER A 194 -12.50 -2.11 13.97
C SER A 194 -11.38 -1.74 12.99
N TYR A 195 -10.13 -2.07 13.28
CA TYR A 195 -9.04 -2.02 12.31
C TYR A 195 -8.72 -3.40 11.77
N TYR A 196 -8.46 -3.44 10.45
CA TYR A 196 -7.65 -4.49 9.85
C TYR A 196 -6.22 -3.98 9.79
N PHE A 197 -5.28 -4.75 10.28
CA PHE A 197 -3.87 -4.39 10.20
C PHE A 197 -3.26 -4.99 8.93
N TYR A 198 -2.66 -4.12 8.12
CA TYR A 198 -1.92 -4.52 6.93
C TYR A 198 -0.44 -4.67 7.25
N VAL A 199 0.09 -5.84 6.96
CA VAL A 199 1.51 -6.16 7.03
C VAL A 199 2.03 -6.29 5.61
N ASN A 200 2.82 -5.32 5.17
CA ASN A 200 3.47 -5.34 3.87
C ASN A 200 4.80 -6.11 3.99
N THR A 201 4.83 -7.31 3.44
CA THR A 201 6.02 -8.18 3.46
C THR A 201 7.02 -7.87 2.34
N THR A 202 6.76 -6.88 1.48
CA THR A 202 7.65 -6.48 0.40
C THR A 202 9.03 -6.11 0.95
N PHE A 203 10.08 -6.76 0.42
CA PHE A 203 11.48 -6.63 0.86
C PHE A 203 11.77 -7.11 2.29
N LEU A 204 10.84 -7.82 2.92
CA LEU A 204 11.02 -8.39 4.25
C LEU A 204 10.99 -9.92 4.17
N SER A 205 11.85 -10.58 4.92
CA SER A 205 11.75 -12.02 5.14
C SER A 205 10.63 -12.35 6.12
N SER A 206 10.04 -13.53 6.03
CA SER A 206 8.99 -13.98 6.96
C SER A 206 9.48 -13.97 8.41
N ASP A 207 10.71 -14.38 8.66
CA ASP A 207 11.30 -14.38 10.01
C ASP A 207 11.41 -12.97 10.57
N LYS A 208 11.81 -11.99 9.73
CA LYS A 208 11.88 -10.59 10.14
C LYS A 208 10.50 -10.05 10.52
N VAL A 209 9.49 -10.33 9.72
CA VAL A 209 8.10 -9.91 10.01
C VAL A 209 7.60 -10.53 11.31
N ILE A 210 7.83 -11.85 11.51
CA ILE A 210 7.45 -12.56 12.74
C ILE A 210 8.17 -11.95 13.97
N ASN A 211 9.45 -11.66 13.83
CA ASN A 211 10.23 -11.05 14.92
C ASN A 211 9.74 -9.63 15.25
N MET A 212 9.40 -8.83 14.24
CA MET A 212 8.81 -7.51 14.44
C MET A 212 7.46 -7.58 15.15
N LEU A 213 6.58 -8.50 14.74
CA LEU A 213 5.28 -8.73 15.40
C LEU A 213 5.43 -9.16 16.87
N ASN A 214 6.51 -9.87 17.19
CA ASN A 214 6.84 -10.31 18.55
C ASN A 214 7.66 -9.27 19.35
N GLY A 215 7.92 -8.08 18.81
CA GLY A 215 8.70 -7.02 19.45
C GLY A 215 10.19 -7.34 19.62
N LYS A 216 10.73 -8.29 18.85
CA LYS A 216 12.14 -8.75 18.97
C LYS A 216 13.09 -8.07 17.98
N ASP A 217 12.60 -7.53 16.88
CA ASP A 217 13.40 -6.87 15.83
C ASP A 217 12.80 -5.49 15.56
N THR A 218 13.34 -4.49 16.23
CA THR A 218 12.94 -3.08 16.10
C THR A 218 14.06 -2.21 15.52
N GLU A 219 15.21 -2.79 15.18
CA GLU A 219 16.32 -2.07 14.57
C GLU A 219 15.94 -1.59 13.16
N ASN A 220 16.31 -0.35 12.84
CA ASN A 220 15.99 0.32 11.57
C ASN A 220 14.48 0.44 11.26
N THR A 221 13.64 0.46 12.29
CA THR A 221 12.23 0.77 12.14
C THR A 221 11.95 2.26 12.36
N ASP A 222 10.79 2.72 11.86
CA ASP A 222 10.27 4.06 12.08
C ASP A 222 8.80 3.97 12.49
N ASN A 223 8.39 4.73 13.48
CA ASN A 223 7.00 4.85 13.88
C ASN A 223 6.22 5.90 13.05
N GLY A 224 6.76 6.31 11.92
CA GLY A 224 6.12 7.27 11.02
C GLY A 224 5.90 8.64 11.68
N PHE A 225 4.68 9.12 11.61
CA PHE A 225 4.25 10.38 12.19
C PHE A 225 3.56 10.23 13.56
N MET A 226 3.43 9.00 14.09
CA MET A 226 2.68 8.69 15.29
C MET A 226 3.00 9.59 16.49
N ASN A 227 4.28 9.91 16.68
CA ASN A 227 4.77 10.70 17.81
C ASN A 227 5.38 12.03 17.36
N LYS A 228 5.15 12.44 16.12
CA LYS A 228 5.68 13.71 15.57
C LYS A 228 4.59 14.77 15.61
N LYS A 229 4.95 15.95 16.07
CA LYS A 229 4.08 17.12 15.95
C LYS A 229 4.06 17.58 14.50
N THR A 230 2.88 17.81 13.96
CA THR A 230 2.73 18.37 12.62
C THR A 230 3.31 19.80 12.56
N VAL A 231 4.17 20.06 11.57
CA VAL A 231 4.78 21.37 11.35
C VAL A 231 3.94 22.13 10.34
N PHE A 232 3.27 23.19 10.77
CA PHE A 232 2.40 24.01 9.90
C PHE A 232 3.04 25.31 9.41
N LYS A 233 4.14 25.74 10.04
CA LYS A 233 4.82 26.99 9.74
C LYS A 233 6.32 26.80 9.68
N ILE A 234 6.98 27.56 8.78
CA ILE A 234 8.45 27.54 8.67
C ILE A 234 9.13 27.91 9.99
N GLY A 235 8.55 28.80 10.79
CA GLY A 235 9.06 29.19 12.12
C GLY A 235 9.02 28.07 13.16
N ASP A 236 8.30 26.98 12.92
CA ASP A 236 8.25 25.82 13.80
C ASP A 236 9.39 24.83 13.53
N ILE A 237 10.12 25.04 12.42
CA ILE A 237 11.32 24.28 12.05
C ILE A 237 12.53 25.00 12.68
N LYS A 238 12.97 24.55 13.84
CA LYS A 238 14.20 25.02 14.50
C LYS A 238 15.22 23.91 14.54
#